data_24e674a1367c3c0c3ef634d3762d9f57
#
_entry.id   24e674a1367c3c0c3ef634d3762d9f57
#
_cell.length_a   1.000
_cell.length_b   1.000
_cell.length_c   1.000
_cell.angle_alpha   90.00
_cell.angle_beta   90.00
_cell.angle_gamma   90.00
#
_symmetry.space_group_name_H-M   'P 1'
#
loop_
_entity.id
_entity.type
_entity.pdbx_description
1 polymer ?
#
loop_
_entity_poly.entity_id
_entity_poly.type
_entity_poly.pdbx_seq_one_letter_code
_entity_poly.pdbx_strand_id
1 'polypeptide(L)'
;MAKIVAIYASPRRKGNTASLLQQAVAGAREAGADVEEIVLRDLKISPCLEIYGCAKTGKCAIKDDFGLVLEKIEKADGLLIASPVFFYAVSAHLKILMDRCQSLWVKKNWVDKAPSTKNPAARKALFISVGATKGRKLFDGIMLSMRYFLDVLDATLFKTLLYRGMDFEGDVQKHPEYLTEAKAAGYELGRILAGGKIDA
;
A
#
# COMPACT_ATOMS: atom_id res chain seq x y z
N MET A 1 17.50 -11.38 -2.39
CA MET A 1 16.09 -11.62 -2.64
C MET A 1 15.36 -10.34 -2.28
N ALA A 2 14.55 -9.80 -3.19
CA ALA A 2 13.81 -8.56 -2.95
C ALA A 2 12.78 -8.77 -1.85
N LYS A 3 12.66 -7.81 -0.94
CA LYS A 3 11.69 -7.82 0.16
C LYS A 3 10.48 -6.97 -0.20
N ILE A 4 9.31 -7.56 -0.13
CA ILE A 4 8.04 -6.88 -0.42
C ILE A 4 7.14 -6.95 0.82
N VAL A 5 6.47 -5.84 1.15
CA VAL A 5 5.43 -5.82 2.16
C VAL A 5 4.07 -5.70 1.47
N ALA A 6 3.17 -6.64 1.75
CA ALA A 6 1.81 -6.66 1.26
C ALA A 6 0.84 -6.19 2.35
N ILE A 7 0.11 -5.10 2.11
CA ILE A 7 -0.77 -4.44 3.08
C ILE A 7 -2.23 -4.68 2.70
N TYR A 8 -2.91 -5.51 3.49
CA TYR A 8 -4.34 -5.79 3.40
C TYR A 8 -5.11 -4.78 4.24
N ALA A 9 -5.76 -3.84 3.58
CA ALA A 9 -6.51 -2.78 4.27
C ALA A 9 -8.04 -2.97 4.26
N SER A 10 -8.54 -4.08 3.71
CA SER A 10 -9.97 -4.38 3.74
C SER A 10 -10.43 -4.80 5.15
N PRO A 11 -11.61 -4.34 5.61
CA PRO A 11 -12.23 -4.89 6.81
C PRO A 11 -12.73 -6.34 6.61
N ARG A 12 -12.93 -6.79 5.37
CA ARG A 12 -13.32 -8.16 5.03
C ARG A 12 -12.08 -9.01 4.74
N ARG A 13 -11.90 -10.13 5.48
CA ARG A 13 -10.74 -11.03 5.27
C ARG A 13 -10.73 -11.68 3.89
N LYS A 14 -11.91 -12.00 3.35
CA LYS A 14 -12.12 -12.64 2.05
C LYS A 14 -12.75 -11.68 1.04
N GLY A 15 -12.61 -10.37 1.25
CA GLY A 15 -13.15 -9.35 0.33
C GLY A 15 -12.42 -9.35 -1.02
N ASN A 16 -13.03 -8.70 -2.02
CA ASN A 16 -12.52 -8.65 -3.39
C ASN A 16 -11.08 -8.12 -3.47
N THR A 17 -10.75 -7.05 -2.73
CA THR A 17 -9.38 -6.53 -2.67
C THR A 17 -8.39 -7.50 -2.04
N ALA A 18 -8.82 -8.30 -1.06
CA ALA A 18 -7.96 -9.30 -0.44
C ALA A 18 -7.65 -10.44 -1.43
N SER A 19 -8.64 -10.92 -2.18
CA SER A 19 -8.46 -11.94 -3.21
C SER A 19 -7.50 -11.48 -4.31
N LEU A 20 -7.63 -10.23 -4.77
CA LEU A 20 -6.71 -9.64 -5.76
C LEU A 20 -5.29 -9.52 -5.20
N LEU A 21 -5.15 -9.04 -3.97
CA LEU A 21 -3.83 -8.90 -3.35
C LEU A 21 -3.15 -10.24 -3.13
N GLN A 22 -3.90 -11.29 -2.77
CA GLN A 22 -3.37 -12.66 -2.68
C GLN A 22 -2.79 -13.13 -4.00
N GLN A 23 -3.43 -12.82 -5.13
CA GLN A 23 -2.89 -13.15 -6.46
C GLN A 23 -1.60 -12.36 -6.76
N ALA A 24 -1.58 -11.06 -6.42
CA ALA A 24 -0.37 -10.26 -6.60
C ALA A 24 0.79 -10.78 -5.71
N VAL A 25 0.51 -11.18 -4.48
CA VAL A 25 1.48 -11.83 -3.58
C VAL A 25 1.99 -13.13 -4.17
N ALA A 26 1.09 -13.98 -4.70
CA ALA A 26 1.48 -15.24 -5.35
C ALA A 26 2.41 -14.97 -6.54
N GLY A 27 2.09 -14.00 -7.40
CA GLY A 27 2.94 -13.61 -8.52
C GLY A 27 4.31 -13.07 -8.07
N ALA A 28 4.37 -12.24 -7.05
CA ALA A 28 5.63 -11.71 -6.53
C ALA A 28 6.53 -12.82 -5.95
N ARG A 29 5.94 -13.76 -5.22
CA ARG A 29 6.66 -14.95 -4.72
C ARG A 29 7.17 -15.85 -5.85
N GLU A 30 6.36 -16.05 -6.88
CA GLU A 30 6.78 -16.80 -8.07
C GLU A 30 7.97 -16.15 -8.80
N ALA A 31 8.06 -14.83 -8.75
CA ALA A 31 9.23 -14.08 -9.24
C ALA A 31 10.44 -14.12 -8.28
N GLY A 32 10.37 -14.84 -7.17
CA GLY A 32 11.45 -15.01 -6.21
C GLY A 32 11.54 -13.93 -5.15
N ALA A 33 10.49 -13.09 -4.94
CA ALA A 33 10.47 -12.12 -3.86
C ALA A 33 10.09 -12.77 -2.53
N ASP A 34 10.68 -12.26 -1.43
CA ASP A 34 10.24 -12.52 -0.06
C ASP A 34 9.11 -11.56 0.27
N VAL A 35 7.88 -12.08 0.47
CA VAL A 35 6.70 -11.25 0.70
C VAL A 35 6.17 -11.45 2.09
N GLU A 36 6.23 -10.39 2.89
CA GLU A 36 5.63 -10.30 4.22
C GLU A 36 4.23 -9.68 4.12
N GLU A 37 3.24 -10.34 4.72
CA GLU A 37 1.85 -9.91 4.67
C GLU A 37 1.42 -9.25 5.98
N ILE A 38 0.77 -8.08 5.87
CA ILE A 38 0.25 -7.29 6.99
C ILE A 38 -1.26 -7.12 6.80
N VAL A 39 -2.04 -7.60 7.76
CA VAL A 39 -3.50 -7.45 7.77
C VAL A 39 -3.86 -6.36 8.78
N LEU A 40 -4.12 -5.14 8.31
CA LEU A 40 -4.29 -3.97 9.18
C LEU A 40 -5.43 -4.09 10.19
N ARG A 41 -6.53 -4.76 9.81
CA ARG A 41 -7.68 -4.97 10.71
C ARG A 41 -7.36 -5.78 11.98
N ASP A 42 -6.26 -6.53 11.96
CA ASP A 42 -5.86 -7.40 13.08
C ASP A 42 -4.90 -6.71 14.04
N LEU A 43 -4.47 -5.50 13.68
CA LEU A 43 -3.50 -4.71 14.45
C LEU A 43 -4.20 -3.65 15.28
N LYS A 44 -3.59 -3.35 16.42
CA LYS A 44 -4.02 -2.27 17.31
C LYS A 44 -3.23 -1.01 16.97
N ILE A 45 -3.71 -0.25 16.01
CA ILE A 45 -3.13 1.03 15.60
C ILE A 45 -4.13 2.14 15.90
N SER A 46 -3.79 3.05 16.81
CA SER A 46 -4.59 4.23 17.10
C SER A 46 -4.45 5.26 15.99
N PRO A 47 -5.47 6.08 15.71
CA PRO A 47 -5.32 7.23 14.83
C PRO A 47 -4.27 8.22 15.35
N CYS A 48 -3.79 9.11 14.49
CA CYS A 48 -2.93 10.20 14.92
C CYS A 48 -3.72 11.17 15.83
N LEU A 49 -3.17 11.48 17.00
CA LEU A 49 -3.81 12.37 17.98
C LEU A 49 -3.21 13.79 17.95
N GLU A 50 -2.36 14.10 16.98
CA GLU A 50 -1.68 15.40 16.81
C GLU A 50 -0.97 15.92 18.08
N ILE A 51 -0.48 15.02 18.93
CA ILE A 51 0.25 15.38 20.16
C ILE A 51 1.67 15.93 19.89
N TYR A 52 2.07 15.99 18.63
CA TYR A 52 3.36 16.51 18.14
C TYR A 52 4.60 15.91 18.81
N GLY A 53 4.49 14.74 19.44
CA GLY A 53 5.64 14.04 20.01
C GLY A 53 6.71 13.69 18.99
N CYS A 54 6.37 13.61 17.70
CA CYS A 54 7.30 13.42 16.60
C CYS A 54 8.07 14.68 16.16
N ALA A 55 7.67 15.87 16.59
CA ALA A 55 8.21 17.14 16.09
C ALA A 55 9.74 17.28 16.27
N LYS A 56 10.28 16.69 17.34
CA LYS A 56 11.74 16.77 17.64
C LYS A 56 12.54 15.60 17.08
N THR A 57 11.95 14.44 16.94
CA THR A 57 12.67 13.18 16.66
C THR A 57 12.27 12.50 15.37
N GLY A 58 11.17 12.93 14.76
CA GLY A 58 10.56 12.22 13.63
C GLY A 58 9.93 10.87 14.00
N LYS A 59 9.89 10.51 15.28
CA LYS A 59 9.32 9.23 15.75
C LYS A 59 7.97 9.44 16.41
N CYS A 60 6.98 8.62 16.05
CA CYS A 60 5.68 8.68 16.70
C CYS A 60 5.78 8.31 18.18
N ALA A 61 5.15 9.13 19.06
CA ALA A 61 5.17 8.89 20.51
C ALA A 61 4.18 7.82 20.97
N ILE A 62 3.15 7.52 20.16
CA ILE A 62 2.14 6.50 20.51
C ILE A 62 2.76 5.11 20.36
N LYS A 63 2.68 4.32 21.44
CA LYS A 63 3.22 2.95 21.51
C LYS A 63 2.12 1.94 21.21
N ASP A 64 2.08 1.46 19.98
CA ASP A 64 1.14 0.47 19.48
C ASP A 64 1.77 -0.29 18.29
N ASP A 65 0.98 -1.11 17.56
CA ASP A 65 1.48 -1.93 16.47
C ASP A 65 1.97 -1.12 15.25
N PHE A 66 1.76 0.20 15.21
CA PHE A 66 2.27 1.07 14.14
C PHE A 66 3.79 0.96 14.00
N GLY A 67 4.52 0.90 15.12
CA GLY A 67 5.98 0.80 15.08
C GLY A 67 6.47 -0.45 14.35
N LEU A 68 5.81 -1.59 14.57
CA LEU A 68 6.12 -2.85 13.89
C LEU A 68 5.83 -2.77 12.38
N VAL A 69 4.70 -2.18 12.01
CA VAL A 69 4.34 -1.99 10.59
C VAL A 69 5.34 -1.07 9.89
N LEU A 70 5.69 0.04 10.54
CA LEU A 70 6.63 1.00 9.98
C LEU A 70 8.01 0.38 9.74
N GLU A 71 8.54 -0.37 10.71
CA GLU A 71 9.81 -1.06 10.59
C GLU A 71 9.86 -2.01 9.38
N LYS A 72 8.76 -2.75 9.14
CA LYS A 72 8.65 -3.65 7.99
C LYS A 72 8.63 -2.88 6.67
N ILE A 73 7.86 -1.79 6.60
CA ILE A 73 7.79 -0.92 5.42
C ILE A 73 9.16 -0.29 5.13
N GLU A 74 9.88 0.17 6.15
CA GLU A 74 11.20 0.79 5.99
C GLU A 74 12.26 -0.18 5.44
N LYS A 75 12.14 -1.47 5.76
CA LYS A 75 13.03 -2.53 5.29
C LYS A 75 12.65 -3.14 3.94
N ALA A 76 11.51 -2.77 3.38
CA ALA A 76 11.00 -3.31 2.13
C ALA A 76 11.59 -2.58 0.91
N ASP A 77 11.84 -3.33 -0.16
CA ASP A 77 12.21 -2.82 -1.48
C ASP A 77 10.96 -2.45 -2.30
N GLY A 78 9.82 -3.08 -1.99
CA GLY A 78 8.56 -2.84 -2.67
C GLY A 78 7.33 -3.02 -1.79
N LEU A 79 6.21 -2.47 -2.27
CA LEU A 79 4.94 -2.48 -1.57
C LEU A 79 3.82 -3.01 -2.47
N LEU A 80 2.99 -3.91 -1.94
CA LEU A 80 1.72 -4.31 -2.50
C LEU A 80 0.63 -3.79 -1.56
N ILE A 81 -0.22 -2.89 -2.00
CA ILE A 81 -1.22 -2.26 -1.13
C ILE A 81 -2.60 -2.47 -1.74
N ALA A 82 -3.55 -2.98 -0.95
CA ALA A 82 -4.93 -3.13 -1.40
C ALA A 82 -5.92 -2.52 -0.40
N SER A 83 -6.79 -1.65 -0.92
CA SER A 83 -7.85 -1.00 -0.14
C SER A 83 -9.15 -0.91 -0.94
N PRO A 84 -10.31 -1.27 -0.35
CA PRO A 84 -11.59 -0.95 -0.97
C PRO A 84 -11.86 0.56 -0.93
N VAL A 85 -12.78 1.01 -1.78
CA VAL A 85 -13.28 2.39 -1.75
C VAL A 85 -14.35 2.55 -0.69
N PHE A 86 -14.17 3.49 0.23
CA PHE A 86 -15.19 3.99 1.14
C PHE A 86 -15.29 5.51 1.01
N PHE A 87 -16.47 6.02 0.63
CA PHE A 87 -16.69 7.46 0.45
C PHE A 87 -15.60 8.14 -0.40
N TYR A 88 -15.26 7.53 -1.55
CA TYR A 88 -14.20 8.00 -2.48
C TYR A 88 -12.79 8.05 -1.86
N ALA A 89 -12.60 7.43 -0.71
CA ALA A 89 -11.31 7.36 0.01
C ALA A 89 -10.88 5.92 0.25
N VAL A 90 -9.70 5.72 0.80
CA VAL A 90 -9.22 4.44 1.30
C VAL A 90 -10.03 4.00 2.53
N SER A 91 -9.96 2.74 2.91
CA SER A 91 -10.56 2.25 4.15
C SER A 91 -10.00 2.97 5.39
N ALA A 92 -10.79 3.01 6.47
CA ALA A 92 -10.34 3.60 7.74
C ALA A 92 -9.03 2.96 8.25
N HIS A 93 -8.85 1.64 8.09
CA HIS A 93 -7.62 0.97 8.51
C HIS A 93 -6.39 1.50 7.77
N LEU A 94 -6.48 1.71 6.45
CA LEU A 94 -5.37 2.29 5.70
C LEU A 94 -5.19 3.76 6.03
N LYS A 95 -6.29 4.50 6.20
CA LYS A 95 -6.21 5.93 6.55
C LYS A 95 -5.53 6.16 7.90
N ILE A 96 -5.81 5.33 8.91
CA ILE A 96 -5.12 5.38 10.20
C ILE A 96 -3.61 5.16 10.01
N LEU A 97 -3.19 4.17 9.23
CA LEU A 97 -1.77 3.95 8.93
C LEU A 97 -1.16 5.17 8.22
N MET A 98 -1.84 5.72 7.22
CA MET A 98 -1.39 6.91 6.49
C MET A 98 -1.21 8.11 7.41
N ASP A 99 -2.17 8.38 8.28
CA ASP A 99 -2.12 9.51 9.23
C ASP A 99 -0.98 9.36 10.26
N ARG A 100 -0.68 8.13 10.67
CA ARG A 100 0.43 7.85 11.56
C ARG A 100 1.79 8.03 10.87
N CYS A 101 1.87 7.87 9.55
CA CYS A 101 3.07 8.18 8.76
C CYS A 101 3.38 9.68 8.68
N GLN A 102 2.53 10.57 9.25
CA GLN A 102 2.87 11.98 9.46
C GLN A 102 4.21 12.14 10.19
N SER A 103 4.57 11.21 11.05
CA SER A 103 5.88 11.21 11.73
C SER A 103 7.06 11.12 10.75
N LEU A 104 6.93 10.43 9.63
CA LEU A 104 7.94 10.36 8.56
C LEU A 104 8.05 11.69 7.80
N TRP A 105 6.89 12.30 7.50
CA TRP A 105 6.86 13.63 6.89
C TRP A 105 7.55 14.66 7.78
N VAL A 106 7.26 14.64 9.08
CA VAL A 106 7.92 15.51 10.09
C VAL A 106 9.42 15.23 10.13
N LYS A 107 9.81 13.95 10.11
CA LYS A 107 11.23 13.59 10.08
C LYS A 107 11.94 14.23 8.89
N LYS A 108 11.40 14.06 7.68
CA LYS A 108 12.00 14.62 6.46
C LYS A 108 12.06 16.15 6.46
N ASN A 109 10.96 16.81 6.80
CA ASN A 109 10.81 18.24 6.57
C ASN A 109 11.23 19.11 7.77
N TRP A 110 11.06 18.64 9.01
CA TRP A 110 11.34 19.44 10.21
C TRP A 110 12.62 19.01 10.91
N VAL A 111 12.91 17.71 10.96
CA VAL A 111 14.07 17.18 11.71
C VAL A 111 15.30 17.13 10.81
N ASP A 112 15.23 16.35 9.74
CA ASP A 112 16.39 16.12 8.85
C ASP A 112 16.59 17.31 7.88
N LYS A 113 15.53 18.10 7.62
CA LYS A 113 15.53 19.21 6.64
C LYS A 113 16.13 18.78 5.31
N ALA A 114 15.92 17.52 4.97
CA ALA A 114 16.48 16.93 3.75
C ALA A 114 15.79 17.54 2.52
N PRO A 115 16.54 17.90 1.46
CA PRO A 115 15.92 18.29 0.21
C PRO A 115 15.05 17.14 -0.30
N SER A 116 13.88 17.47 -0.84
CA SER A 116 12.98 16.50 -1.47
C SER A 116 13.60 15.97 -2.77
N THR A 117 14.67 15.23 -2.66
CA THR A 117 15.24 14.51 -3.80
C THR A 117 14.48 13.22 -3.96
N LYS A 118 13.62 13.16 -4.99
CA LYS A 118 13.03 11.90 -5.42
C LYS A 118 14.18 10.95 -5.79
N ASN A 119 14.44 9.99 -4.93
CA ASN A 119 15.42 8.96 -5.23
C ASN A 119 14.88 8.07 -6.36
N PRO A 120 15.53 7.98 -7.53
CA PRO A 120 15.11 7.09 -8.62
C PRO A 120 15.11 5.62 -8.21
N ALA A 121 15.91 5.26 -7.21
CA ALA A 121 15.93 3.92 -6.58
C ALA A 121 14.84 3.74 -5.51
N ALA A 122 13.87 4.65 -5.42
CA ALA A 122 12.76 4.55 -4.48
C ALA A 122 12.01 3.22 -4.64
N ARG A 123 11.44 2.77 -3.53
CA ARG A 123 10.54 1.61 -3.49
C ARG A 123 9.50 1.68 -4.60
N LYS A 124 9.16 0.55 -5.17
CA LYS A 124 8.06 0.44 -6.13
C LYS A 124 6.79 -0.03 -5.42
N ALA A 125 5.65 0.57 -5.75
CA ALA A 125 4.37 0.21 -5.17
C ALA A 125 3.35 -0.21 -6.23
N LEU A 126 2.72 -1.36 -6.04
CA LEU A 126 1.50 -1.75 -6.74
C LEU A 126 0.31 -1.43 -5.83
N PHE A 127 -0.64 -0.66 -6.35
CA PHE A 127 -1.87 -0.34 -5.61
C PHE A 127 -3.09 -0.98 -6.28
N ILE A 128 -3.89 -1.68 -5.47
CA ILE A 128 -5.12 -2.38 -5.91
C ILE A 128 -6.31 -1.77 -5.18
N SER A 129 -7.35 -1.38 -5.92
CA SER A 129 -8.57 -0.88 -5.31
C SER A 129 -9.83 -1.37 -6.04
N VAL A 130 -10.87 -1.59 -5.24
CA VAL A 130 -12.17 -2.06 -5.73
C VAL A 130 -13.25 -1.17 -5.16
N GLY A 131 -14.20 -0.77 -6.00
CA GLY A 131 -15.38 -0.01 -5.57
C GLY A 131 -16.67 -0.50 -6.20
N ALA A 132 -17.78 -0.34 -5.47
CA ALA A 132 -19.10 -0.80 -5.86
C ALA A 132 -19.68 -0.03 -7.06
N THR A 133 -19.49 1.28 -7.08
CA THR A 133 -20.08 2.15 -8.10
C THR A 133 -19.26 2.16 -9.41
N LYS A 134 -19.91 2.60 -10.49
CA LYS A 134 -19.27 2.71 -11.82
C LYS A 134 -18.85 4.17 -12.16
N GLY A 135 -18.99 5.10 -11.22
CA GLY A 135 -18.70 6.52 -11.41
C GLY A 135 -17.29 6.80 -11.93
N ARG A 136 -17.16 7.70 -12.89
CA ARG A 136 -15.89 8.03 -13.52
C ARG A 136 -14.84 8.51 -12.51
N LYS A 137 -15.26 9.26 -11.48
CA LYS A 137 -14.40 9.84 -10.44
C LYS A 137 -14.18 8.95 -9.22
N LEU A 138 -14.60 7.68 -9.28
CA LEU A 138 -14.60 6.78 -8.13
C LEU A 138 -13.25 6.70 -7.41
N PHE A 139 -12.15 6.75 -8.14
CA PHE A 139 -10.81 6.58 -7.59
C PHE A 139 -10.02 7.88 -7.45
N ASP A 140 -10.55 9.03 -7.83
CA ASP A 140 -9.79 10.29 -7.83
C ASP A 140 -9.26 10.64 -6.43
N GLY A 141 -10.10 10.56 -5.41
CA GLY A 141 -9.71 10.87 -4.02
C GLY A 141 -8.69 9.88 -3.46
N ILE A 142 -8.87 8.59 -3.76
CA ILE A 142 -7.92 7.54 -3.37
C ILE A 142 -6.56 7.76 -4.02
N MET A 143 -6.53 8.03 -5.32
CA MET A 143 -5.28 8.21 -6.05
C MET A 143 -4.53 9.45 -5.58
N LEU A 144 -5.25 10.53 -5.26
CA LEU A 144 -4.64 11.72 -4.67
C LEU A 144 -3.99 11.39 -3.31
N SER A 145 -4.72 10.72 -2.42
CA SER A 145 -4.21 10.33 -1.10
C SER A 145 -3.01 9.38 -1.21
N MET A 146 -3.08 8.38 -2.11
CA MET A 146 -2.01 7.42 -2.32
C MET A 146 -0.74 8.08 -2.85
N ARG A 147 -0.85 9.07 -3.71
CA ARG A 147 0.32 9.83 -4.21
C ARG A 147 1.12 10.43 -3.08
N TYR A 148 0.47 11.15 -2.16
CA TYR A 148 1.15 11.77 -1.02
C TYR A 148 1.63 10.73 0.02
N PHE A 149 0.87 9.67 0.22
CA PHE A 149 1.29 8.59 1.11
C PHE A 149 2.57 7.91 0.62
N LEU A 150 2.65 7.58 -0.66
CA LEU A 150 3.83 6.96 -1.25
C LEU A 150 5.04 7.90 -1.24
N ASP A 151 4.83 9.21 -1.43
CA ASP A 151 5.90 10.20 -1.35
C ASP A 151 6.53 10.23 0.05
N VAL A 152 5.71 10.16 1.10
CA VAL A 152 6.19 10.07 2.49
C VAL A 152 6.99 8.78 2.74
N LEU A 153 6.62 7.68 2.10
CA LEU A 153 7.30 6.39 2.22
C LEU A 153 8.53 6.24 1.31
N ASP A 154 8.94 7.26 0.57
CA ASP A 154 9.97 7.15 -0.47
C ASP A 154 9.66 6.04 -1.49
N ALA A 155 8.41 5.98 -1.92
CA ALA A 155 7.93 5.00 -2.86
C ALA A 155 7.35 5.66 -4.12
N THR A 156 7.53 5.00 -5.26
CA THR A 156 6.92 5.40 -6.53
C THR A 156 5.85 4.41 -6.94
N LEU A 157 4.75 4.94 -7.44
CA LEU A 157 3.68 4.09 -7.96
C LEU A 157 4.14 3.42 -9.26
N PHE A 158 4.27 2.10 -9.21
CA PHE A 158 4.64 1.28 -10.36
C PHE A 158 3.42 1.00 -11.25
N LYS A 159 2.34 0.54 -10.61
CA LYS A 159 1.11 0.17 -11.33
C LYS A 159 -0.10 0.33 -10.42
N THR A 160 -1.28 0.55 -11.02
CA THR A 160 -2.57 0.54 -10.33
C THR A 160 -3.52 -0.45 -10.98
N LEU A 161 -4.26 -1.18 -10.15
CA LEU A 161 -5.35 -2.05 -10.57
C LEU A 161 -6.64 -1.53 -9.90
N LEU A 162 -7.52 -0.92 -10.70
CA LEU A 162 -8.68 -0.19 -10.23
C LEU A 162 -9.97 -0.74 -10.83
N TYR A 163 -10.72 -1.50 -10.06
CA TYR A 163 -11.90 -2.23 -10.53
C TYR A 163 -13.20 -1.65 -9.98
N ARG A 164 -14.19 -1.54 -10.83
CA ARG A 164 -15.53 -0.97 -10.52
C ARG A 164 -16.60 -2.03 -10.54
N GLY A 165 -17.76 -1.73 -9.90
CA GLY A 165 -18.94 -2.58 -9.99
C GLY A 165 -18.89 -3.84 -9.15
N MET A 166 -18.05 -3.88 -8.11
CA MET A 166 -17.94 -5.02 -7.19
C MET A 166 -18.28 -4.59 -5.77
N ASP A 167 -19.40 -5.03 -5.24
CA ASP A 167 -19.90 -4.66 -3.90
C ASP A 167 -19.91 -5.82 -2.93
N PHE A 168 -20.29 -7.00 -3.40
CA PHE A 168 -20.41 -8.19 -2.55
C PHE A 168 -19.10 -8.98 -2.50
N GLU A 169 -18.91 -9.68 -1.38
CA GLU A 169 -17.80 -10.63 -1.23
C GLU A 169 -17.90 -11.71 -2.31
N GLY A 170 -16.80 -11.98 -2.97
CA GLY A 170 -16.74 -12.96 -4.05
C GLY A 170 -17.07 -12.42 -5.45
N ASP A 171 -17.48 -11.16 -5.62
CA ASP A 171 -17.76 -10.62 -6.95
C ASP A 171 -16.54 -10.72 -7.88
N VAL A 172 -15.34 -10.56 -7.35
CA VAL A 172 -14.10 -10.68 -8.13
C VAL A 172 -13.90 -12.06 -8.73
N GLN A 173 -14.51 -13.10 -8.15
CA GLN A 173 -14.41 -14.47 -8.69
C GLN A 173 -15.18 -14.63 -10.02
N LYS A 174 -16.09 -13.71 -10.31
CA LYS A 174 -16.80 -13.63 -11.61
C LYS A 174 -15.93 -13.01 -12.72
N HIS A 175 -14.73 -12.54 -12.35
CA HIS A 175 -13.78 -11.81 -13.18
C HIS A 175 -12.39 -12.47 -13.09
N PRO A 176 -12.21 -13.69 -13.60
CA PRO A 176 -10.93 -14.40 -13.54
C PRO A 176 -9.78 -13.63 -14.22
N GLU A 177 -10.11 -12.79 -15.20
CA GLU A 177 -9.15 -11.89 -15.87
C GLU A 177 -8.52 -10.89 -14.89
N TYR A 178 -9.25 -10.37 -13.91
CA TYR A 178 -8.71 -9.44 -12.91
C TYR A 178 -7.76 -10.15 -11.93
N LEU A 179 -8.07 -11.40 -11.58
CA LEU A 179 -7.19 -12.21 -10.73
C LEU A 179 -5.87 -12.54 -11.47
N THR A 180 -5.97 -12.86 -12.76
CA THR A 180 -4.81 -13.09 -13.62
C THR A 180 -3.96 -11.83 -13.78
N GLU A 181 -4.59 -10.68 -14.02
CA GLU A 181 -3.91 -9.39 -14.11
C GLU A 181 -3.20 -9.03 -12.79
N ALA A 182 -3.84 -9.26 -11.63
CA ALA A 182 -3.24 -9.01 -10.33
C ALA A 182 -2.00 -9.91 -10.10
N LYS A 183 -2.07 -11.19 -10.47
CA LYS A 183 -0.94 -12.11 -10.39
C LYS A 183 0.22 -11.67 -11.29
N ALA A 184 -0.08 -11.30 -12.53
CA ALA A 184 0.91 -10.80 -13.48
C ALA A 184 1.59 -9.52 -12.99
N ALA A 185 0.83 -8.57 -12.44
CA ALA A 185 1.37 -7.33 -11.90
C ALA A 185 2.28 -7.56 -10.68
N GLY A 186 1.93 -8.52 -9.82
CA GLY A 186 2.79 -8.92 -8.70
C GLY A 186 4.09 -9.56 -9.17
N TYR A 187 4.01 -10.47 -10.16
CA TYR A 187 5.17 -11.09 -10.77
C TYR A 187 6.11 -10.07 -11.41
N GLU A 188 5.55 -9.12 -12.17
CA GLU A 188 6.29 -8.04 -12.80
C GLU A 188 7.03 -7.17 -11.76
N LEU A 189 6.35 -6.80 -10.66
CA LEU A 189 6.99 -6.07 -9.56
C LEU A 189 8.15 -6.85 -8.96
N GLY A 190 7.97 -8.13 -8.66
CA GLY A 190 9.02 -9.00 -8.13
C GLY A 190 10.24 -9.06 -9.05
N ARG A 191 10.03 -9.22 -10.35
CA ARG A 191 11.09 -9.23 -11.39
C ARG A 191 11.87 -7.92 -11.43
N ILE A 192 11.18 -6.77 -11.41
CA ILE A 192 11.82 -5.45 -11.42
C ILE A 192 12.72 -5.27 -10.19
N LEU A 193 12.20 -5.62 -9.01
CA LEU A 193 12.95 -5.47 -7.77
C LEU A 193 14.14 -6.44 -7.66
N ALA A 194 14.08 -7.58 -8.33
CA ALA A 194 15.20 -8.51 -8.45
C ALA A 194 16.30 -8.06 -9.45
N GLY A 195 16.17 -6.86 -10.06
CA GLY A 195 17.11 -6.35 -11.05
C GLY A 195 16.82 -6.84 -12.49
N GLY A 196 15.64 -7.41 -12.73
CA GLY A 196 15.19 -7.77 -14.07
C GLY A 196 14.86 -6.52 -14.91
N LYS A 197 15.35 -6.49 -16.17
CA LYS A 197 14.87 -5.48 -17.13
C LYS A 197 13.41 -5.78 -17.46
N ILE A 198 12.61 -4.74 -17.62
CA ILE A 198 11.25 -4.83 -18.18
C ILE A 198 11.47 -5.16 -19.66
N ASP A 199 11.05 -6.35 -20.10
CA ASP A 199 10.92 -6.62 -21.52
C ASP A 199 9.80 -5.71 -22.04
N ALA A 200 10.17 -4.75 -22.88
CA ALA A 200 9.30 -3.71 -23.44
C ALA A 200 8.39 -4.26 -24.55
#